data_0cebe0cf9809e2d919211d2d573787fe
#
_entry.id   0cebe0cf9809e2d919211d2d573787fe
#
_cell.length_a   1.000
_cell.length_b   1.000
_cell.length_c   1.000
_cell.angle_alpha   90.00
_cell.angle_beta   90.00
_cell.angle_gamma   90.00
#
_symmetry.space_group_name_H-M   'P 1'
#
loop_
_entity.id
_entity.type
_entity.pdbx_description
1 polymer ?
#
loop_
_entity_poly.entity_id
_entity_poly.type
_entity_poly.pdbx_seq_one_letter_code
_entity_poly.pdbx_strand_id
1 'polypeptide(L)'
;MNEDDGYTFVATLFCSTDGPNSSPAHYYLKNPDGTLYLDIHNEGNDLSRDSLLDGKIFVYYWNGLSYAFFCKRPEAGKPIEVRVGDEWKTLESSAHIQIDSTGKFLQQYYTYVPRGEEGERLPLDFYPSPKADPAKKITLIQDSFGRGFFIRDVQGEWMKIQGIDYNALPDSEEVIEEEEWAKVSKASEVNPIYWVRWREGRKILIYISEFVYKYSV
;
A
#
# COMPACT_ATOMS: atom_id res chain seq x y z
N MET A 1 8.24 -17.78 18.61
CA MET A 1 7.10 -17.43 17.75
C MET A 1 7.01 -15.91 17.79
N ASN A 2 7.30 -15.23 16.70
CA ASN A 2 7.01 -13.80 16.66
C ASN A 2 5.50 -13.69 16.66
N GLU A 3 4.92 -13.06 17.68
CA GLU A 3 3.53 -12.65 17.64
C GLU A 3 3.34 -11.81 16.38
N ASP A 4 2.27 -12.10 15.64
CA ASP A 4 1.89 -11.31 14.48
C ASP A 4 1.59 -9.90 14.99
N ASP A 5 2.49 -8.95 14.69
CA ASP A 5 2.37 -7.56 15.13
C ASP A 5 1.21 -6.82 14.45
N GLY A 6 0.44 -7.54 13.62
CA GLY A 6 -0.68 -7.03 12.85
C GLY A 6 -0.30 -6.18 11.63
N TYR A 7 0.95 -6.27 11.18
CA TYR A 7 1.44 -5.62 9.96
C TYR A 7 1.91 -6.62 8.89
N THR A 8 1.61 -7.90 9.11
CA THR A 8 2.06 -8.99 8.23
C THR A 8 1.15 -9.17 7.02
N PHE A 9 -0.12 -8.83 7.16
CA PHE A 9 -1.13 -8.96 6.10
C PHE A 9 -1.88 -7.65 5.87
N VAL A 10 -2.41 -7.52 4.66
CA VAL A 10 -3.25 -6.41 4.22
C VAL A 10 -4.54 -6.97 3.65
N ALA A 11 -5.67 -6.47 4.14
CA ALA A 11 -7.00 -6.72 3.58
C ALA A 11 -7.40 -5.52 2.73
N THR A 12 -7.70 -5.75 1.46
CA THR A 12 -8.12 -4.73 0.52
C THR A 12 -9.58 -4.93 0.14
N LEU A 13 -10.38 -3.89 0.35
CA LEU A 13 -11.75 -3.79 -0.14
C LEU A 13 -11.71 -3.14 -1.52
N PHE A 14 -12.40 -3.72 -2.48
CA PHE A 14 -12.52 -3.16 -3.81
C PHE A 14 -13.95 -2.72 -4.09
N CYS A 15 -14.08 -1.62 -4.80
CA CYS A 15 -15.30 -1.23 -5.47
C CYS A 15 -15.28 -1.86 -6.88
N SER A 16 -16.28 -2.65 -7.21
CA SER A 16 -16.50 -3.17 -8.56
C SER A 16 -17.98 -3.19 -8.83
N THR A 17 -18.39 -2.62 -9.95
CA THR A 17 -19.80 -2.51 -10.33
C THR A 17 -20.19 -3.51 -11.41
N ASP A 18 -19.23 -4.17 -12.06
CA ASP A 18 -19.47 -4.89 -13.28
C ASP A 18 -19.55 -6.42 -13.10
N GLY A 19 -20.68 -6.97 -13.54
CA GLY A 19 -20.86 -8.40 -13.78
C GLY A 19 -21.10 -9.25 -12.53
N PRO A 20 -20.94 -10.57 -12.66
CA PRO A 20 -21.22 -11.54 -11.60
C PRO A 20 -20.27 -11.44 -10.39
N ASN A 21 -19.23 -10.65 -10.52
CA ASN A 21 -18.24 -10.36 -9.47
C ASN A 21 -18.42 -8.97 -8.87
N SER A 22 -19.60 -8.35 -8.98
CA SER A 22 -19.85 -7.05 -8.37
C SER A 22 -19.60 -7.09 -6.84
N SER A 23 -18.91 -6.08 -6.34
CA SER A 23 -18.68 -5.93 -4.89
C SER A 23 -20.00 -5.79 -4.14
N PRO A 24 -20.08 -6.21 -2.88
CA PRO A 24 -21.27 -6.00 -2.08
C PRO A 24 -21.58 -4.51 -1.95
N ALA A 25 -22.87 -4.18 -1.81
CA ALA A 25 -23.30 -2.80 -1.62
C ALA A 25 -22.74 -2.17 -0.33
N HIS A 26 -22.37 -2.99 0.63
CA HIS A 26 -21.90 -2.58 1.96
C HIS A 26 -20.78 -3.46 2.47
N TYR A 27 -19.80 -2.83 3.13
CA TYR A 27 -18.81 -3.50 3.96
C TYR A 27 -18.94 -3.02 5.41
N TYR A 28 -19.25 -3.92 6.32
CA TYR A 28 -19.48 -3.58 7.72
C TYR A 28 -18.23 -3.77 8.56
N LEU A 29 -17.71 -2.68 9.09
CA LEU A 29 -16.73 -2.72 10.18
C LEU A 29 -17.46 -2.77 11.51
N LYS A 30 -17.11 -3.72 12.35
CA LYS A 30 -17.71 -3.91 13.68
C LYS A 30 -16.66 -3.78 14.77
N ASN A 31 -17.08 -3.31 15.92
CA ASN A 31 -16.31 -3.37 17.14
C ASN A 31 -16.12 -4.82 17.61
N PRO A 32 -15.13 -5.11 18.49
CA PRO A 32 -14.94 -6.46 19.04
C PRO A 32 -16.16 -7.03 19.76
N ASP A 33 -17.05 -6.19 20.27
CA ASP A 33 -18.33 -6.57 20.92
C ASP A 33 -19.45 -6.86 19.91
N GLY A 34 -19.18 -6.75 18.60
CA GLY A 34 -20.11 -6.99 17.51
C GLY A 34 -20.99 -5.80 17.14
N THR A 35 -20.90 -4.68 17.85
CA THR A 35 -21.62 -3.45 17.46
C THR A 35 -21.06 -2.86 16.17
N LEU A 36 -21.91 -2.22 15.38
CA LEU A 36 -21.47 -1.55 14.14
C LEU A 36 -20.55 -0.38 14.49
N TYR A 37 -19.35 -0.37 13.87
CA TYR A 37 -18.44 0.76 13.94
C TYR A 37 -18.63 1.69 12.74
N LEU A 38 -18.68 1.12 11.53
CA LEU A 38 -18.84 1.85 10.29
C LEU A 38 -19.47 0.97 9.22
N ASP A 39 -20.32 1.57 8.41
CA ASP A 39 -20.87 1.01 7.18
C ASP A 39 -20.19 1.73 5.99
N ILE A 40 -19.35 1.01 5.26
CA ILE A 40 -18.70 1.52 4.04
C ILE A 40 -19.59 1.15 2.86
N HIS A 41 -20.18 2.14 2.23
CA HIS A 41 -21.08 1.95 1.10
C HIS A 41 -20.28 1.88 -0.19
N ASN A 42 -20.68 0.96 -1.07
CA ASN A 42 -20.24 0.91 -2.44
C ASN A 42 -21.24 1.72 -3.28
N GLU A 43 -20.86 2.94 -3.66
CA GLU A 43 -21.70 3.89 -4.38
C GLU A 43 -21.40 3.85 -5.89
N GLY A 44 -21.54 2.69 -6.49
CA GLY A 44 -21.26 2.51 -7.92
C GLY A 44 -19.77 2.32 -8.17
N ASN A 45 -19.06 3.35 -8.64
CA ASN A 45 -17.62 3.29 -8.92
C ASN A 45 -16.77 3.86 -7.77
N ASP A 46 -17.32 4.00 -6.57
CA ASP A 46 -16.63 4.63 -5.44
C ASP A 46 -17.03 3.98 -4.11
N LEU A 47 -16.11 3.94 -3.15
CA LEU A 47 -16.42 3.62 -1.76
C LEU A 47 -16.65 4.91 -0.99
N SER A 48 -17.73 4.95 -0.19
CA SER A 48 -18.05 6.13 0.61
C SER A 48 -16.87 6.51 1.50
N ARG A 49 -16.40 7.76 1.36
CA ARG A 49 -15.37 8.29 2.23
C ARG A 49 -15.95 8.61 3.60
N ASP A 50 -15.34 8.09 4.64
CA ASP A 50 -15.69 8.43 6.00
C ASP A 50 -14.49 8.97 6.76
N SER A 51 -14.64 10.16 7.35
CA SER A 51 -13.60 10.83 8.14
C SER A 51 -13.15 10.02 9.36
N LEU A 52 -13.94 9.03 9.80
CA LEU A 52 -13.52 8.08 10.84
C LEU A 52 -12.33 7.21 10.44
N LEU A 53 -12.07 7.06 9.14
CA LEU A 53 -10.95 6.29 8.61
C LEU A 53 -9.74 7.16 8.24
N ASP A 54 -9.91 8.48 8.11
CA ASP A 54 -8.83 9.38 7.69
C ASP A 54 -7.62 9.28 8.62
N GLY A 55 -6.46 8.96 8.05
CA GLY A 55 -5.20 8.78 8.77
C GLY A 55 -5.15 7.56 9.70
N LYS A 56 -6.18 6.71 9.71
CA LYS A 56 -6.27 5.54 10.60
C LYS A 56 -6.15 4.20 9.91
N ILE A 57 -6.21 4.17 8.59
CA ILE A 57 -6.04 2.96 7.78
C ILE A 57 -4.72 3.00 7.02
N PHE A 58 -4.32 1.86 6.45
CA PHE A 58 -3.03 1.77 5.79
C PHE A 58 -2.97 2.61 4.51
N VAL A 59 -3.93 2.42 3.61
CA VAL A 59 -4.04 3.18 2.36
C VAL A 59 -5.50 3.49 2.08
N TYR A 60 -5.75 4.72 1.72
CA TYR A 60 -6.97 5.17 1.08
C TYR A 60 -6.63 5.61 -0.33
N TYR A 61 -7.24 5.00 -1.31
CA TYR A 61 -7.04 5.41 -2.70
C TYR A 61 -7.95 6.58 -3.03
N TRP A 62 -7.32 7.64 -3.46
CA TRP A 62 -7.93 8.94 -3.75
C TRP A 62 -9.14 8.84 -4.70
N ASN A 63 -9.14 7.88 -5.64
CA ASN A 63 -10.25 7.65 -6.56
C ASN A 63 -11.42 6.85 -5.96
N GLY A 64 -11.39 6.57 -4.64
CA GLY A 64 -12.45 5.85 -3.94
C GLY A 64 -12.59 4.37 -4.29
N LEU A 65 -11.71 3.84 -5.14
CA LEU A 65 -11.84 2.47 -5.66
C LEU A 65 -11.48 1.40 -4.64
N SER A 66 -10.68 1.71 -3.62
CA SER A 66 -10.35 0.72 -2.61
C SER A 66 -9.87 1.29 -1.28
N TYR A 67 -10.06 0.52 -0.22
CA TYR A 67 -9.45 0.71 1.09
C TYR A 67 -8.54 -0.44 1.43
N ALA A 68 -7.37 -0.16 1.97
CA ALA A 68 -6.44 -1.16 2.45
C ALA A 68 -6.20 -1.01 3.97
N PHE A 69 -6.37 -2.11 4.68
CA PHE A 69 -6.22 -2.20 6.12
C PHE A 69 -5.11 -3.19 6.45
N PHE A 70 -4.26 -2.88 7.41
CA PHE A 70 -3.50 -3.95 8.05
C PHE A 70 -4.44 -4.92 8.74
N CYS A 71 -4.16 -6.20 8.64
CA CYS A 71 -4.98 -7.22 9.29
C CYS A 71 -4.13 -8.31 9.94
N LYS A 72 -4.73 -9.02 10.89
CA LYS A 72 -4.16 -10.25 11.43
C LYS A 72 -4.20 -11.37 10.38
N ARG A 73 -3.44 -12.43 10.62
CA ARG A 73 -3.50 -13.62 9.76
C ARG A 73 -4.94 -14.10 9.65
N PRO A 74 -5.49 -14.19 8.43
CA PRO A 74 -6.87 -14.62 8.24
C PRO A 74 -7.04 -16.08 8.64
N GLU A 75 -8.18 -16.38 9.25
CA GLU A 75 -8.60 -17.73 9.58
C GLU A 75 -9.85 -18.09 8.77
N ALA A 76 -9.85 -19.28 8.17
CA ALA A 76 -10.98 -19.70 7.34
C ALA A 76 -12.32 -19.67 8.11
N GLY A 77 -13.33 -19.04 7.53
CA GLY A 77 -14.69 -18.94 8.09
C GLY A 77 -14.83 -17.98 9.27
N LYS A 78 -13.79 -17.23 9.62
CA LYS A 78 -13.86 -16.19 10.65
C LYS A 78 -13.85 -14.79 10.01
N PRO A 79 -14.44 -13.79 10.69
CA PRO A 79 -14.25 -12.39 10.33
C PRO A 79 -12.77 -12.02 10.32
N ILE A 80 -12.42 -11.06 9.46
CA ILE A 80 -11.06 -10.56 9.34
C ILE A 80 -10.86 -9.47 10.38
N GLU A 81 -9.87 -9.63 11.25
CA GLU A 81 -9.50 -8.56 12.20
C GLU A 81 -8.61 -7.54 11.49
N VAL A 82 -9.15 -6.35 11.27
CA VAL A 82 -8.49 -5.23 10.59
C VAL A 82 -8.16 -4.12 11.58
N ARG A 83 -7.12 -3.36 11.26
CA ARG A 83 -6.66 -2.28 12.09
C ARG A 83 -7.20 -0.92 11.63
N VAL A 84 -7.83 -0.18 12.55
CA VAL A 84 -8.28 1.19 12.36
C VAL A 84 -7.68 2.06 13.48
N GLY A 85 -6.68 2.84 13.15
CA GLY A 85 -5.88 3.55 14.15
C GLY A 85 -5.19 2.58 15.10
N ASP A 86 -5.46 2.72 16.39
CA ASP A 86 -4.90 1.87 17.44
C ASP A 86 -5.82 0.69 17.82
N GLU A 87 -6.98 0.59 17.22
CA GLU A 87 -8.00 -0.38 17.57
C GLU A 87 -8.12 -1.49 16.53
N TRP A 88 -8.52 -2.68 16.99
CA TRP A 88 -8.94 -3.76 16.12
C TRP A 88 -10.44 -3.68 15.89
N LYS A 89 -10.83 -3.85 14.64
CA LYS A 89 -12.21 -3.98 14.19
C LYS A 89 -12.36 -5.31 13.48
N THR A 90 -13.57 -5.78 13.31
CA THR A 90 -13.85 -6.98 12.53
C THR A 90 -14.55 -6.61 11.24
N LEU A 91 -14.15 -7.26 10.16
CA LEU A 91 -14.71 -7.14 8.82
C LEU A 91 -15.24 -8.52 8.41
N GLU A 92 -16.47 -8.60 7.96
CA GLU A 92 -17.03 -9.87 7.51
C GLU A 92 -16.26 -10.34 6.26
N SER A 93 -15.83 -11.61 6.28
CA SER A 93 -15.11 -12.20 5.16
C SER A 93 -16.03 -12.31 3.94
N SER A 94 -15.56 -11.85 2.80
CA SER A 94 -16.25 -12.01 1.52
C SER A 94 -15.26 -12.29 0.39
N ALA A 95 -15.75 -12.80 -0.73
CA ALA A 95 -14.94 -13.06 -1.92
C ALA A 95 -14.37 -11.77 -2.55
N HIS A 96 -14.90 -10.60 -2.17
CA HIS A 96 -14.48 -9.29 -2.68
C HIS A 96 -13.43 -8.61 -1.79
N ILE A 97 -12.90 -9.32 -0.79
CA ILE A 97 -11.82 -8.85 0.05
C ILE A 97 -10.58 -9.63 -0.33
N GLN A 98 -9.62 -8.97 -0.94
CA GLN A 98 -8.33 -9.55 -1.21
C GLN A 98 -7.45 -9.47 0.03
N ILE A 99 -6.79 -10.58 0.37
CA ILE A 99 -5.83 -10.59 1.47
C ILE A 99 -4.47 -11.02 0.93
N ASP A 100 -3.50 -10.14 1.10
CA ASP A 100 -2.13 -10.37 0.71
C ASP A 100 -1.18 -10.25 1.92
N SER A 101 0.00 -10.88 1.84
CA SER A 101 1.08 -10.47 2.73
C SER A 101 1.44 -9.01 2.43
N THR A 102 1.85 -8.26 3.46
CA THR A 102 2.24 -6.86 3.30
C THR A 102 3.33 -6.69 2.23
N GLY A 103 4.28 -7.63 2.16
CA GLY A 103 5.30 -7.61 1.12
C GLY A 103 4.72 -7.73 -0.28
N LYS A 104 3.81 -8.70 -0.50
CA LYS A 104 3.15 -8.89 -1.80
C LYS A 104 2.27 -7.69 -2.16
N PHE A 105 1.52 -7.15 -1.20
CA PHE A 105 0.71 -5.95 -1.41
C PHE A 105 1.59 -4.77 -1.87
N LEU A 106 2.65 -4.46 -1.12
CA LEU A 106 3.52 -3.33 -1.42
C LEU A 106 4.25 -3.46 -2.76
N GLN A 107 4.63 -4.68 -3.17
CA GLN A 107 5.30 -4.92 -4.46
C GLN A 107 4.40 -4.65 -5.69
N GLN A 108 3.12 -4.53 -5.49
CA GLN A 108 2.18 -4.14 -6.56
C GLN A 108 2.20 -2.63 -6.84
N TYR A 109 2.86 -1.85 -5.98
CA TYR A 109 2.91 -0.39 -6.04
C TYR A 109 4.34 0.10 -6.17
N TYR A 110 4.47 1.38 -6.40
CA TYR A 110 5.74 2.06 -6.23
C TYR A 110 5.62 3.15 -5.16
N THR A 111 6.74 3.59 -4.64
CA THR A 111 6.79 4.58 -3.58
C THR A 111 7.48 5.85 -4.06
N TYR A 112 7.10 6.97 -3.46
CA TYR A 112 7.78 8.25 -3.62
C TYR A 112 8.42 8.68 -2.31
N VAL A 113 9.38 9.57 -2.43
CA VAL A 113 9.91 10.28 -1.26
C VAL A 113 8.80 11.14 -0.67
N PRO A 114 8.54 11.07 0.64
CA PRO A 114 7.52 11.86 1.31
C PRO A 114 7.73 13.37 1.07
N ARG A 115 6.62 14.10 0.94
CA ARG A 115 6.63 15.55 0.93
C ARG A 115 6.19 16.05 2.31
N GLY A 116 6.81 17.12 2.79
CA GLY A 116 6.33 17.86 3.96
C GLY A 116 5.03 18.61 3.68
N GLU A 117 4.42 19.17 4.72
CA GLU A 117 3.13 19.88 4.64
C GLU A 117 3.14 21.07 3.66
N GLU A 118 4.28 21.71 3.45
CA GLU A 118 4.45 22.82 2.51
C GLU A 118 4.94 22.38 1.11
N GLY A 119 4.88 21.06 0.81
CA GLY A 119 5.37 20.53 -0.46
C GLY A 119 6.89 20.34 -0.50
N GLU A 120 7.58 20.63 0.59
CA GLU A 120 8.99 20.32 0.74
C GLU A 120 9.21 18.81 0.68
N ARG A 121 10.25 18.40 -0.03
CA ARG A 121 10.65 17.00 -0.05
C ARG A 121 11.42 16.69 1.23
N LEU A 122 10.89 15.79 2.04
CA LEU A 122 11.59 15.33 3.24
C LEU A 122 12.80 14.47 2.84
N PRO A 123 13.96 14.64 3.48
CA PRO A 123 15.10 13.77 3.24
C PRO A 123 14.76 12.33 3.64
N LEU A 124 15.00 11.40 2.75
CA LEU A 124 14.87 9.97 3.01
C LEU A 124 16.27 9.37 3.13
N ASP A 125 16.52 8.68 4.25
CA ASP A 125 17.78 7.98 4.45
C ASP A 125 17.76 6.61 3.73
N PHE A 126 18.74 6.39 2.88
CA PHE A 126 18.95 5.17 2.12
C PHE A 126 20.10 4.37 2.71
N TYR A 127 19.94 3.07 2.74
CA TYR A 127 20.90 2.15 3.35
C TYR A 127 21.29 1.05 2.36
N PRO A 128 22.52 0.53 2.42
CA PRO A 128 22.93 -0.60 1.60
C PRO A 128 22.28 -1.92 2.06
N SER A 129 21.80 -2.00 3.30
CA SER A 129 21.10 -3.16 3.84
C SER A 129 20.21 -2.75 5.03
N PRO A 130 19.19 -3.57 5.42
CA PRO A 130 18.28 -3.27 6.54
C PRO A 130 18.98 -3.23 7.91
N LYS A 131 20.18 -3.77 8.00
CA LYS A 131 20.99 -3.82 9.22
C LYS A 131 22.26 -2.98 9.13
N ALA A 132 22.32 -2.09 8.12
CA ALA A 132 23.50 -1.27 7.95
C ALA A 132 23.68 -0.31 9.13
N ASP A 133 24.94 -0.05 9.45
CA ASP A 133 25.33 0.99 10.39
C ASP A 133 24.70 2.33 9.95
N PRO A 134 24.01 3.05 10.83
CA PRO A 134 23.48 4.38 10.55
C PRO A 134 24.50 5.37 9.95
N ALA A 135 25.78 5.18 10.26
CA ALA A 135 26.87 5.96 9.66
C ALA A 135 27.09 5.69 8.15
N LYS A 136 26.54 4.58 7.64
CA LYS A 136 26.61 4.20 6.21
C LYS A 136 25.39 4.63 5.41
N LYS A 137 24.50 5.40 6.02
CA LYS A 137 23.36 5.95 5.29
C LYS A 137 23.82 6.87 4.18
N ILE A 138 23.10 6.81 3.08
CA ILE A 138 23.26 7.73 1.97
C ILE A 138 22.06 8.67 2.02
N THR A 139 22.30 9.92 2.34
CA THR A 139 21.24 10.93 2.21
C THR A 139 21.28 11.42 0.78
N LEU A 140 20.29 11.01 -0.01
CA LEU A 140 20.20 11.47 -1.38
C LEU A 140 19.62 12.88 -1.40
N ILE A 141 20.40 13.79 -1.98
CA ILE A 141 19.96 15.16 -2.24
C ILE A 141 18.87 15.09 -3.32
N GLN A 142 17.81 15.75 -3.08
CA GLN A 142 16.48 15.63 -3.67
C GLN A 142 16.37 15.79 -5.18
N ASP A 143 17.28 16.46 -5.84
CA ASP A 143 17.18 16.79 -7.27
C ASP A 143 17.32 15.57 -8.19
N SER A 144 17.89 14.49 -7.68
CA SER A 144 18.08 13.25 -8.44
C SER A 144 16.87 12.31 -8.40
N PHE A 145 15.94 12.51 -7.47
CA PHE A 145 14.87 11.57 -7.17
C PHE A 145 13.49 12.22 -7.04
N GLY A 146 13.16 13.13 -7.89
CA GLY A 146 11.78 13.56 -8.08
C GLY A 146 10.87 12.43 -8.58
N ARG A 147 11.25 11.18 -8.39
CA ARG A 147 10.90 10.00 -9.17
C ARG A 147 10.52 8.89 -8.22
N GLY A 148 9.62 8.04 -8.69
CA GLY A 148 9.18 6.86 -7.96
C GLY A 148 10.24 5.77 -7.90
N PHE A 149 9.99 4.81 -7.02
CA PHE A 149 10.82 3.62 -6.85
C PHE A 149 9.95 2.38 -6.92
N PHE A 150 10.41 1.36 -7.63
CA PHE A 150 9.85 0.03 -7.50
C PHE A 150 10.19 -0.55 -6.13
N ILE A 151 9.22 -1.23 -5.53
CA ILE A 151 9.41 -1.97 -4.30
C ILE A 151 9.79 -3.39 -4.66
N ARG A 152 11.03 -3.80 -4.37
CA ARG A 152 11.58 -5.10 -4.76
C ARG A 152 11.48 -6.16 -3.68
N ASP A 153 11.44 -5.76 -2.41
CA ASP A 153 11.34 -6.66 -1.27
C ASP A 153 10.89 -5.89 -0.03
N VAL A 154 10.30 -6.59 0.94
CA VAL A 154 9.90 -6.03 2.23
C VAL A 154 10.31 -6.98 3.35
N GLN A 155 11.07 -6.48 4.32
CA GLN A 155 11.56 -7.23 5.47
C GLN A 155 11.27 -6.46 6.76
N GLY A 156 10.18 -6.80 7.43
CA GLY A 156 9.73 -6.09 8.63
C GLY A 156 9.47 -4.60 8.35
N GLU A 157 10.20 -3.72 9.01
CA GLU A 157 10.09 -2.26 8.83
C GLU A 157 10.89 -1.71 7.65
N TRP A 158 11.57 -2.57 6.90
CA TRP A 158 12.45 -2.19 5.83
C TRP A 158 11.90 -2.59 4.46
N MET A 159 12.15 -1.74 3.50
CA MET A 159 11.73 -1.91 2.11
C MET A 159 12.94 -1.78 1.20
N LYS A 160 13.13 -2.75 0.32
CA LYS A 160 14.12 -2.73 -0.74
C LYS A 160 13.55 -2.03 -1.95
N ILE A 161 14.18 -0.96 -2.38
CA ILE A 161 13.69 -0.12 -3.47
C ILE A 161 14.71 0.03 -4.57
N GLN A 162 14.23 0.29 -5.78
CA GLN A 162 15.00 0.51 -6.98
C GLN A 162 14.40 1.64 -7.81
N GLY A 163 15.21 2.62 -8.21
CA GLY A 163 14.73 3.76 -8.98
C GLY A 163 14.10 3.34 -10.31
N ILE A 164 13.03 4.01 -10.71
CA ILE A 164 12.37 3.81 -12.00
C ILE A 164 13.23 4.43 -13.10
N ASP A 165 13.45 3.69 -14.19
CA ASP A 165 14.04 4.26 -15.40
C ASP A 165 12.95 4.96 -16.23
N TYR A 166 12.88 6.27 -16.10
CA TYR A 166 11.87 7.09 -16.78
C TYR A 166 12.09 7.20 -18.29
N ASN A 167 13.28 6.87 -18.79
CA ASN A 167 13.52 6.82 -20.23
C ASN A 167 12.88 5.58 -20.88
N ALA A 168 12.51 4.60 -20.07
CA ALA A 168 11.82 3.40 -20.53
C ALA A 168 10.28 3.56 -20.48
N LEU A 169 9.76 4.67 -19.93
CA LEU A 169 8.33 4.96 -19.96
C LEU A 169 7.88 5.27 -21.39
N PRO A 170 6.71 4.84 -21.81
CA PRO A 170 6.11 5.24 -23.08
C PRO A 170 5.86 6.76 -23.11
N ASP A 171 5.99 7.38 -24.27
CA ASP A 171 5.77 8.82 -24.48
C ASP A 171 4.29 9.24 -24.42
N SER A 172 3.38 8.33 -24.05
CA SER A 172 1.94 8.59 -24.00
C SER A 172 1.51 9.07 -22.59
N GLU A 173 0.55 9.99 -22.55
CA GLU A 173 -0.17 10.35 -21.33
C GLU A 173 -1.25 9.32 -20.94
N GLU A 174 -1.36 8.23 -21.69
CA GLU A 174 -2.32 7.17 -21.47
C GLU A 174 -1.92 6.28 -20.28
N VAL A 175 -2.89 5.56 -19.77
CA VAL A 175 -2.67 4.57 -18.70
C VAL A 175 -1.67 3.52 -19.19
N ILE A 176 -0.57 3.35 -18.46
CA ILE A 176 0.48 2.39 -18.81
C ILE A 176 0.00 0.98 -18.46
N GLU A 177 -0.11 0.14 -19.47
CA GLU A 177 -0.54 -1.26 -19.32
C GLU A 177 0.50 -2.11 -18.54
N GLU A 178 0.04 -3.21 -17.95
CA GLU A 178 0.88 -4.10 -17.13
C GLU A 178 2.13 -4.58 -17.85
N GLU A 179 2.00 -4.92 -19.13
CA GLU A 179 3.12 -5.37 -19.95
C GLU A 179 4.19 -4.29 -20.15
N GLU A 180 3.78 -3.04 -20.28
CA GLU A 180 4.69 -1.89 -20.40
C GLU A 180 5.38 -1.61 -19.08
N TRP A 181 4.64 -1.66 -17.96
CA TRP A 181 5.25 -1.58 -16.64
C TRP A 181 6.26 -2.69 -16.39
N ALA A 182 6.02 -3.91 -16.88
CA ALA A 182 6.99 -4.99 -16.78
C ALA A 182 8.28 -4.67 -17.55
N LYS A 183 8.19 -4.04 -18.73
CA LYS A 183 9.35 -3.57 -19.52
C LYS A 183 10.10 -2.48 -18.77
N VAL A 184 9.40 -1.48 -18.24
CA VAL A 184 10.01 -0.40 -17.44
C VAL A 184 10.68 -0.97 -16.19
N SER A 185 10.04 -1.90 -15.52
CA SER A 185 10.59 -2.59 -14.35
C SER A 185 11.90 -3.32 -14.69
N LYS A 186 11.94 -4.01 -15.82
CA LYS A 186 13.15 -4.70 -16.32
C LYS A 186 14.25 -3.73 -16.72
N ALA A 187 13.93 -2.66 -17.44
CA ALA A 187 14.87 -1.61 -17.78
C ALA A 187 15.50 -0.96 -16.54
N SER A 188 14.73 -0.85 -15.47
CA SER A 188 15.16 -0.26 -14.19
C SER A 188 16.14 -1.14 -13.39
N GLU A 189 16.35 -2.41 -13.78
CA GLU A 189 17.24 -3.33 -13.05
C GLU A 189 18.71 -2.88 -13.02
N VAL A 190 19.10 -1.99 -13.93
CA VAL A 190 20.43 -1.38 -13.94
C VAL A 190 20.63 -0.30 -12.86
N ASN A 191 19.54 0.22 -12.32
CA ASN A 191 19.59 1.27 -11.31
C ASN A 191 19.99 0.72 -9.94
N PRO A 192 20.66 1.54 -9.11
CA PRO A 192 21.07 1.13 -7.78
C PRO A 192 19.87 0.69 -6.91
N ILE A 193 20.14 -0.29 -6.07
CA ILE A 193 19.19 -0.80 -5.08
C ILE A 193 19.55 -0.25 -3.72
N TYR A 194 18.53 0.19 -2.99
CA TYR A 194 18.66 0.71 -1.65
C TYR A 194 17.64 0.06 -0.71
N TRP A 195 17.89 0.21 0.59
CA TRP A 195 16.91 -0.10 1.62
C TRP A 195 16.48 1.21 2.29
N VAL A 196 15.19 1.33 2.52
CA VAL A 196 14.59 2.45 3.26
C VAL A 196 13.73 1.91 4.39
N ARG A 197 13.64 2.67 5.46
CA ARG A 197 12.69 2.35 6.52
C ARG A 197 11.33 2.85 6.08
N TRP A 198 10.39 1.96 5.80
CA TRP A 198 9.06 2.33 5.32
C TRP A 198 8.07 2.58 6.46
N ARG A 199 8.32 1.98 7.62
CA ARG A 199 7.58 2.26 8.84
C ARG A 199 8.49 2.25 10.07
N GLU A 200 8.04 2.87 11.14
CA GLU A 200 8.63 2.82 12.47
C GLU A 200 7.52 2.49 13.47
N GLY A 201 7.51 1.26 13.95
CA GLY A 201 6.38 0.76 14.72
C GLY A 201 5.09 0.90 13.88
N ARG A 202 4.20 1.81 14.29
CA ARG A 202 2.92 2.06 13.62
C ARG A 202 2.95 3.20 12.61
N LYS A 203 3.97 4.04 12.65
CA LYS A 203 4.08 5.22 11.80
C LYS A 203 4.59 4.83 10.41
N ILE A 204 3.84 5.12 9.38
CA ILE A 204 4.28 4.99 7.99
C ILE A 204 5.17 6.18 7.64
N LEU A 205 6.35 5.92 7.07
CA LEU A 205 7.39 6.90 6.79
C LEU A 205 7.50 7.25 5.31
N ILE A 206 6.79 6.56 4.45
CA ILE A 206 6.84 6.70 3.00
C ILE A 206 5.46 6.96 2.44
N TYR A 207 5.41 7.51 1.24
CA TYR A 207 4.18 7.62 0.47
C TYR A 207 4.12 6.45 -0.53
N ILE A 208 3.02 5.69 -0.49
CA ILE A 208 2.75 4.60 -1.43
C ILE A 208 1.82 5.17 -2.48
N SER A 209 2.25 5.15 -3.73
CA SER A 209 1.49 5.69 -4.85
C SER A 209 0.62 4.61 -5.49
N GLU A 210 -0.53 5.05 -5.99
CA GLU A 210 -1.58 4.23 -6.58
C GLU A 210 -1.25 3.65 -7.96
N PHE A 211 -0.04 3.67 -8.41
CA PHE A 211 0.27 3.56 -9.82
C PHE A 211 0.30 2.15 -10.39
N VAL A 212 -0.26 1.20 -10.01
CA VAL A 212 -0.52 0.03 -10.85
C VAL A 212 -1.78 -0.67 -10.36
N TYR A 213 -2.91 -0.21 -10.77
CA TYR A 213 -4.06 -1.08 -10.76
C TYR A 213 -3.85 -2.20 -11.77
N LYS A 214 -3.48 -3.35 -11.28
CA LYS A 214 -3.81 -4.58 -11.96
C LYS A 214 -5.32 -4.75 -11.86
N TYR A 215 -6.06 -4.19 -12.79
CA TYR A 215 -7.37 -4.72 -13.09
C TYR A 215 -7.14 -6.11 -13.68
N SER A 216 -7.05 -7.12 -12.83
CA SER A 216 -7.31 -8.48 -13.27
C SER A 216 -8.82 -8.56 -13.51
N VAL A 217 -9.17 -8.51 -14.79
CA VAL A 217 -10.47 -8.89 -15.32
C VAL A 217 -10.71 -10.39 -15.07
#